data_cb7798ecab843c32cd9f8eac1325a924
#
_entry.id   cb7798ecab843c32cd9f8eac1325a924
#
_cell.length_a   1.000
_cell.length_b   1.000
_cell.length_c   1.000
_cell.angle_alpha   90.00
_cell.angle_beta   90.00
_cell.angle_gamma   90.00
#
_symmetry.space_group_name_H-M   'P 1'
#
loop_
_entity.id
_entity.type
_entity.pdbx_description
1 polymer ?
#
loop_
_entity_poly.entity_id
_entity_poly.type
_entity_poly.pdbx_seq_one_letter_code
_entity_poly.pdbx_strand_id
1 'polypeptide(L)'
;MDDWLAAVPAPAPVAILQRGAEIRKAVVWVTVPCAAAGFNVETVEYKNISFTVWDVGGQDKIRPLWRHYFQNTQGLIFVVDSNDRERVNEAREELTRMLAEDELRDAVLLVFVNKQDLPNAMNAAEITDKLGLHSLRQRNWYIQATCATSGDGLYEGLDWLSNQLKNQK
;
A
#
# COMPACT_ATOMS: atom_id res chain seq x y z
N MET A 1 8.58 -5.20 14.74
CA MET A 1 7.89 -4.19 13.91
C MET A 1 8.86 -3.80 12.83
N ASP A 2 8.62 -4.30 11.63
CA ASP A 2 9.51 -4.03 10.52
C ASP A 2 9.35 -2.55 10.16
N ASP A 3 10.40 -1.80 10.40
CA ASP A 3 10.48 -0.35 10.26
C ASP A 3 10.54 0.05 8.77
N TRP A 4 9.61 -0.48 7.97
CA TRP A 4 9.56 -0.08 6.55
C TRP A 4 9.22 1.42 6.40
N LEU A 5 8.54 2.00 7.39
CA LEU A 5 8.33 3.45 7.47
C LEU A 5 9.64 4.21 7.70
N ALA A 6 10.63 3.59 8.35
CA ALA A 6 11.94 4.20 8.52
C ALA A 6 12.77 4.23 7.22
N ALA A 7 12.45 3.38 6.26
CA ALA A 7 13.09 3.37 4.95
C ALA A 7 12.49 4.43 3.99
N VAL A 8 11.33 4.99 4.31
CA VAL A 8 10.86 6.21 3.66
C VAL A 8 11.69 7.34 4.24
N PRO A 9 12.41 8.11 3.43
CA PRO A 9 13.26 9.19 3.95
C PRO A 9 12.42 10.09 4.84
N ALA A 10 12.97 10.44 6.00
CA ALA A 10 12.36 11.40 6.90
C ALA A 10 11.86 12.59 6.07
N PRO A 11 10.64 13.09 6.33
CA PRO A 11 10.15 14.23 5.59
C PRO A 11 11.21 15.32 5.64
N ALA A 12 11.61 15.79 4.48
CA ALA A 12 12.43 16.98 4.41
C ALA A 12 11.76 18.03 5.30
N PRO A 13 12.49 18.77 6.10
CA PRO A 13 11.90 19.74 7.00
C PRO A 13 10.90 20.55 6.20
N VAL A 14 9.69 20.71 6.75
CA VAL A 14 8.55 21.39 6.13
C VAL A 14 9.03 22.70 5.51
N ALA A 15 9.60 22.60 4.34
CA ALA A 15 10.02 23.74 3.57
C ALA A 15 8.84 24.10 2.67
N ILE A 16 8.01 25.00 3.20
CA ILE A 16 7.11 25.83 2.40
C ILE A 16 6.20 25.00 1.50
N LEU A 17 5.03 24.67 2.01
CA LEU A 17 3.87 24.33 1.21
C LEU A 17 3.79 25.33 0.04
N GLN A 18 4.26 24.93 -1.12
CA GLN A 18 3.92 25.65 -2.32
C GLN A 18 2.40 25.61 -2.44
N ARG A 19 1.78 26.77 -2.32
CA ARG A 19 0.35 26.94 -2.52
C ARG A 19 -0.01 26.32 -3.87
N GLY A 20 -0.77 25.22 -3.85
CA GLY A 20 -1.24 24.57 -5.05
C GLY A 20 -1.00 23.07 -5.15
N ALA A 21 -0.33 22.42 -4.18
CA ALA A 21 -0.21 20.98 -4.15
C ALA A 21 -1.58 20.36 -3.84
N GLU A 22 -2.11 19.60 -4.77
CA GLU A 22 -3.30 18.81 -4.51
C GLU A 22 -2.94 17.70 -3.52
N ILE A 23 -3.59 17.71 -2.36
CA ILE A 23 -3.46 16.64 -1.37
C ILE A 23 -4.22 15.43 -1.91
N ARG A 24 -3.49 14.37 -2.23
CA ARG A 24 -4.06 13.08 -2.65
C ARG A 24 -3.93 12.09 -1.50
N LYS A 25 -4.98 11.37 -1.23
CA LYS A 25 -5.00 10.39 -0.16
C LYS A 25 -4.71 9.00 -0.69
N ALA A 26 -3.69 8.37 -0.15
CA ALA A 26 -3.46 6.94 -0.32
C ALA A 26 -3.51 6.24 1.04
N VAL A 27 -4.08 5.06 1.05
CA VAL A 27 -4.14 4.20 2.24
C VAL A 27 -3.16 3.05 2.04
N VAL A 28 -2.35 2.79 3.04
CA VAL A 28 -1.41 1.67 3.05
C VAL A 28 -1.98 0.54 3.90
N TRP A 29 -2.04 -0.64 3.33
CA TRP A 29 -2.50 -1.85 3.99
C TRP A 29 -1.38 -2.88 4.06
N VAL A 30 -1.06 -3.35 5.26
CA VAL A 30 -0.01 -4.34 5.48
C VAL A 30 -0.63 -5.66 5.92
N THR A 31 -0.30 -6.74 5.21
CA THR A 31 -0.87 -8.08 5.47
C THR A 31 -0.13 -8.88 6.56
N VAL A 32 0.79 -8.26 7.26
CA VAL A 32 1.50 -8.93 8.36
C VAL A 32 0.61 -8.97 9.59
N PRO A 33 0.47 -10.12 10.27
CA PRO A 33 -0.21 -10.17 11.54
C PRO A 33 0.59 -9.36 12.57
N CYS A 34 0.18 -8.12 12.75
CA CYS A 34 0.76 -7.29 13.79
C CYS A 34 0.17 -7.72 15.13
N ALA A 35 0.99 -8.27 16.01
CA ALA A 35 0.58 -8.60 17.37
C ALA A 35 0.35 -7.37 18.25
N ALA A 36 0.58 -6.18 17.73
CA ALA A 36 0.38 -4.91 18.41
C ALA A 36 -0.99 -4.33 18.08
N ALA A 37 -1.88 -4.32 19.06
CA ALA A 37 -3.10 -3.55 19.00
C ALA A 37 -2.75 -2.05 19.00
N GLY A 38 -2.77 -1.41 17.84
CA GLY A 38 -2.50 0.02 17.75
C GLY A 38 -2.72 0.51 16.31
N PHE A 39 -3.49 1.59 16.18
CA PHE A 39 -3.58 2.34 14.95
C PHE A 39 -2.42 3.31 14.89
N ASN A 40 -1.53 3.12 13.96
CA ASN A 40 -0.57 4.15 13.62
C ASN A 40 -1.05 4.86 12.37
N VAL A 41 -1.30 6.14 12.49
CA VAL A 41 -1.60 7.01 11.37
C VAL A 41 -0.43 7.94 11.19
N GLU A 42 0.23 7.83 10.06
CA GLU A 42 1.33 8.72 9.71
C GLU A 42 1.06 9.39 8.36
N THR A 43 1.49 10.61 8.23
CA THR A 43 1.43 11.32 6.97
C THR A 43 2.83 11.37 6.36
N VAL A 44 2.96 10.82 5.18
CA VAL A 44 4.20 10.81 4.40
C VAL A 44 4.00 11.67 3.16
N GLU A 45 4.91 12.59 2.92
CA GLU A 45 4.91 13.41 1.71
C GLU A 45 5.97 12.92 0.72
N TYR A 46 5.54 12.73 -0.52
CA TYR A 46 6.41 12.35 -1.62
C TYR A 46 5.97 13.06 -2.90
N LYS A 47 6.86 13.85 -3.49
CA LYS A 47 6.62 14.54 -4.78
C LYS A 47 5.26 15.28 -4.86
N ASN A 48 4.94 16.12 -3.93
CA ASN A 48 3.67 16.89 -3.85
C ASN A 48 2.42 16.03 -3.59
N ILE A 49 2.61 14.78 -3.16
CA ILE A 49 1.51 13.92 -2.73
C ILE A 49 1.66 13.65 -1.25
N SER A 50 0.59 13.88 -0.53
CA SER A 50 0.50 13.52 0.88
C SER A 50 -0.17 12.17 1.00
N PHE A 51 0.55 11.20 1.53
CA PHE A 51 0.01 9.87 1.81
C PHE A 51 -0.36 9.79 3.29
N THR A 52 -1.59 9.46 3.57
CA THR A 52 -1.96 9.06 4.92
C THR A 52 -1.79 7.55 5.03
N VAL A 53 -0.80 7.15 5.81
CA VAL A 53 -0.51 5.74 6.05
C VAL A 53 -1.33 5.28 7.24
N TRP A 54 -2.19 4.32 6.99
CA TRP A 54 -2.97 3.64 8.01
C TRP A 54 -2.38 2.25 8.18
N ASP A 55 -1.60 2.03 9.22
CA ASP A 55 -1.16 0.69 9.59
C ASP A 55 -2.32 -0.02 10.28
N VAL A 56 -3.15 -0.63 9.46
CA VAL A 56 -4.33 -1.34 9.94
C VAL A 56 -4.03 -2.83 9.83
N GLY A 57 -3.37 -3.39 10.83
CA GLY A 57 -3.17 -4.83 10.90
C GLY A 57 -4.49 -5.59 10.77
N GLY A 58 -4.49 -6.66 9.99
CA GLY A 58 -5.67 -7.44 9.60
C GLY A 58 -6.47 -8.05 10.74
N GLN A 59 -7.00 -7.25 11.63
CA GLN A 59 -7.88 -7.69 12.69
C GLN A 59 -9.34 -7.61 12.23
N ASP A 60 -10.05 -8.72 12.30
CA ASP A 60 -11.48 -8.80 11.97
C ASP A 60 -12.34 -7.78 12.71
N LYS A 61 -11.92 -7.38 13.89
CA LYS A 61 -12.64 -6.41 14.74
C LYS A 61 -12.74 -5.01 14.16
N ILE A 62 -11.82 -4.64 13.24
CA ILE A 62 -11.79 -3.31 12.66
C ILE A 62 -12.40 -3.24 11.26
N ARG A 63 -12.82 -4.36 10.69
CA ARG A 63 -13.50 -4.41 9.38
C ARG A 63 -14.69 -3.46 9.28
N PRO A 64 -15.56 -3.34 10.31
CA PRO A 64 -16.68 -2.39 10.25
C PRO A 64 -16.25 -0.92 10.12
N LEU A 65 -15.00 -0.61 10.48
CA LEU A 65 -14.45 0.75 10.43
C LEU A 65 -13.76 1.07 9.09
N TRP A 66 -13.55 0.09 8.22
CA TRP A 66 -12.83 0.27 6.95
C TRP A 66 -13.42 1.36 6.08
N ARG A 67 -14.75 1.48 6.01
CA ARG A 67 -15.43 2.49 5.20
C ARG A 67 -15.01 3.91 5.57
N HIS A 68 -14.81 4.18 6.85
CA HIS A 68 -14.35 5.49 7.31
C HIS A 68 -12.93 5.81 6.84
N TYR A 69 -12.07 4.79 6.77
CA TYR A 69 -10.70 4.97 6.31
C TYR A 69 -10.61 5.12 4.80
N PHE A 70 -11.49 4.48 4.07
CA PHE A 70 -11.47 4.45 2.61
C PHE A 70 -12.17 5.65 1.96
N GLN A 71 -12.90 6.45 2.71
CA GLN A 71 -13.53 7.66 2.16
C GLN A 71 -12.50 8.61 1.56
N ASN A 72 -12.78 9.09 0.34
CA ASN A 72 -11.92 10.01 -0.40
C ASN A 72 -10.48 9.47 -0.65
N THR A 73 -10.35 8.16 -0.77
CA THR A 73 -9.07 7.51 -1.06
C THR A 73 -8.90 7.33 -2.56
N GLN A 74 -7.83 7.89 -3.11
CA GLN A 74 -7.49 7.80 -4.53
C GLN A 74 -6.52 6.66 -4.85
N GLY A 75 -5.79 6.17 -3.87
CA GLY A 75 -4.83 5.07 -4.04
C GLY A 75 -4.80 4.13 -2.85
N LEU A 76 -4.65 2.85 -3.15
CA LEU A 76 -4.43 1.81 -2.16
C LEU A 76 -3.03 1.23 -2.37
N ILE A 77 -2.25 1.20 -1.31
CA ILE A 77 -0.96 0.51 -1.28
C ILE A 77 -1.15 -0.76 -0.45
N PHE A 78 -1.01 -1.90 -1.09
CA PHE A 78 -1.16 -3.20 -0.47
C PHE A 78 0.20 -3.87 -0.33
N VAL A 79 0.63 -4.12 0.90
CA VAL A 79 1.95 -4.69 1.19
C VAL A 79 1.81 -6.16 1.57
N VAL A 80 2.50 -7.02 0.82
CA VAL A 80 2.47 -8.47 1.00
C VAL A 80 3.82 -8.97 1.47
N ASP A 81 3.82 -9.82 2.49
CA ASP A 81 4.99 -10.59 2.88
C ASP A 81 5.20 -11.75 1.89
N SER A 82 6.18 -11.60 1.01
CA SER A 82 6.44 -12.60 -0.02
C SER A 82 7.08 -13.89 0.49
N ASN A 83 7.51 -13.91 1.72
CA ASN A 83 8.07 -15.10 2.36
C ASN A 83 6.99 -15.97 3.03
N ASP A 84 5.81 -15.44 3.26
CA ASP A 84 4.71 -16.15 3.91
C ASP A 84 3.80 -16.82 2.89
N ARG A 85 4.24 -17.97 2.40
CA ARG A 85 3.50 -18.76 1.39
C ARG A 85 2.18 -19.33 1.91
N GLU A 86 2.07 -19.53 3.22
CA GLU A 86 0.89 -20.11 3.84
C GLU A 86 -0.28 -19.13 3.89
N ARG A 87 0.01 -17.84 4.03
CA ARG A 87 -1.02 -16.80 4.19
C ARG A 87 -1.32 -16.00 2.93
N VAL A 88 -0.68 -16.31 1.83
CA VAL A 88 -0.92 -15.56 0.58
C VAL A 88 -2.37 -15.65 0.11
N ASN A 89 -3.06 -16.77 0.36
CA ASN A 89 -4.48 -16.93 0.05
C ASN A 89 -5.36 -16.01 0.91
N GLU A 90 -5.03 -15.88 2.19
CA GLU A 90 -5.71 -14.93 3.10
C GLU A 90 -5.53 -13.50 2.62
N ALA A 91 -4.31 -13.14 2.20
CA ALA A 91 -4.02 -11.84 1.63
C ALA A 91 -4.85 -11.57 0.36
N ARG A 92 -5.00 -12.58 -0.51
CA ARG A 92 -5.87 -12.48 -1.69
C ARG A 92 -7.33 -12.20 -1.33
N GLU A 93 -7.86 -12.94 -0.37
CA GLU A 93 -9.24 -12.76 0.09
C GLU A 93 -9.43 -11.36 0.69
N GLU A 94 -8.49 -10.91 1.47
CA GLU A 94 -8.52 -9.57 2.07
C GLU A 94 -8.49 -8.47 1.01
N LEU A 95 -7.59 -8.57 0.05
CA LEU A 95 -7.52 -7.63 -1.07
C LEU A 95 -8.83 -7.61 -1.87
N THR A 96 -9.40 -8.78 -2.14
CA THR A 96 -10.67 -8.90 -2.87
C THR A 96 -11.80 -8.20 -2.14
N ARG A 97 -11.88 -8.35 -0.83
CA ARG A 97 -12.89 -7.68 -0.01
C ARG A 97 -12.71 -6.16 0.00
N MET A 98 -11.46 -5.69 0.10
CA MET A 98 -11.16 -4.27 0.08
C MET A 98 -11.52 -3.63 -1.25
N LEU A 99 -11.17 -4.26 -2.35
CA LEU A 99 -11.46 -3.75 -3.69
C LEU A 99 -12.95 -3.81 -4.06
N ALA A 100 -13.73 -4.59 -3.32
CA ALA A 100 -15.19 -4.63 -3.47
C ALA A 100 -15.90 -3.47 -2.75
N GLU A 101 -15.20 -2.73 -1.89
CA GLU A 101 -15.77 -1.56 -1.21
C GLU A 101 -15.99 -0.41 -2.21
N ASP A 102 -17.17 0.21 -2.14
CA ASP A 102 -17.55 1.29 -3.05
C ASP A 102 -16.61 2.50 -2.94
N GLU A 103 -16.11 2.78 -1.76
CA GLU A 103 -15.17 3.87 -1.48
C GLU A 103 -13.83 3.72 -2.21
N LEU A 104 -13.45 2.49 -2.54
CA LEU A 104 -12.21 2.18 -3.28
C LEU A 104 -12.45 1.84 -4.76
N ARG A 105 -13.65 2.05 -5.27
CA ARG A 105 -13.98 1.68 -6.66
C ARG A 105 -13.06 2.31 -7.68
N ASP A 106 -12.73 3.58 -7.51
CA ASP A 106 -11.90 4.35 -8.44
C ASP A 106 -10.44 4.48 -7.99
N ALA A 107 -10.08 3.84 -6.89
CA ALA A 107 -8.71 3.89 -6.37
C ALA A 107 -7.77 3.05 -7.24
N VAL A 108 -6.58 3.59 -7.51
CA VAL A 108 -5.51 2.81 -8.13
C VAL A 108 -4.86 1.91 -7.08
N LEU A 109 -4.33 0.78 -7.52
CA LEU A 109 -3.73 -0.22 -6.66
C LEU A 109 -2.23 -0.34 -6.91
N LEU A 110 -1.45 -0.15 -5.86
CA LEU A 110 -0.02 -0.47 -5.84
C LEU A 110 0.21 -1.64 -4.89
N VAL A 111 0.80 -2.70 -5.38
CA VAL A 111 1.18 -3.86 -4.56
C VAL A 111 2.68 -3.86 -4.35
N PHE A 112 3.11 -3.82 -3.10
CA PHE A 112 4.49 -4.05 -2.72
C PHE A 112 4.70 -5.50 -2.31
N VAL A 113 5.55 -6.19 -3.05
CA VAL A 113 6.00 -7.55 -2.75
C VAL A 113 7.24 -7.42 -1.87
N ASN A 114 7.03 -7.36 -0.57
CA ASN A 114 8.09 -7.08 0.40
C ASN A 114 8.87 -8.34 0.80
N LYS A 115 10.00 -8.13 1.44
CA LYS A 115 10.95 -9.15 1.90
C LYS A 115 11.63 -9.91 0.76
N GLN A 116 11.93 -9.23 -0.35
CA GLN A 116 12.61 -9.82 -1.52
C GLN A 116 14.08 -10.18 -1.26
N ASP A 117 14.65 -9.74 -0.14
CA ASP A 117 15.98 -10.14 0.34
C ASP A 117 16.04 -11.58 0.88
N LEU A 118 14.89 -12.18 1.19
CA LEU A 118 14.83 -13.53 1.73
C LEU A 118 14.94 -14.59 0.62
N PRO A 119 15.68 -15.69 0.85
CA PRO A 119 15.98 -16.66 -0.22
C PRO A 119 14.77 -17.43 -0.73
N ASN A 120 13.73 -17.60 0.08
CA ASN A 120 12.51 -18.32 -0.28
C ASN A 120 11.34 -17.41 -0.62
N ALA A 121 11.58 -16.12 -0.76
CA ALA A 121 10.53 -15.16 -1.09
C ALA A 121 9.94 -15.46 -2.49
N MET A 122 8.63 -15.39 -2.56
CA MET A 122 7.92 -15.44 -3.85
C MET A 122 8.27 -14.19 -4.66
N ASN A 123 8.53 -14.35 -5.96
CA ASN A 123 8.78 -13.20 -6.82
C ASN A 123 7.49 -12.46 -7.18
N ALA A 124 7.62 -11.31 -7.84
CA ALA A 124 6.46 -10.50 -8.23
C ALA A 124 5.51 -11.25 -9.16
N ALA A 125 6.00 -12.09 -10.06
CA ALA A 125 5.17 -12.88 -10.97
C ALA A 125 4.32 -13.91 -10.20
N GLU A 126 4.91 -14.60 -9.24
CA GLU A 126 4.17 -15.55 -8.38
C GLU A 126 3.08 -14.85 -7.57
N ILE A 127 3.38 -13.70 -6.97
CA ILE A 127 2.42 -12.93 -6.18
C ILE A 127 1.30 -12.39 -7.08
N THR A 128 1.62 -11.93 -8.28
CA THR A 128 0.63 -11.49 -9.26
C THR A 128 -0.41 -12.59 -9.54
N ASP A 129 0.06 -13.80 -9.76
CA ASP A 129 -0.82 -14.95 -10.01
C ASP A 129 -1.62 -15.34 -8.76
N LYS A 130 -0.98 -15.38 -7.61
CA LYS A 130 -1.61 -15.79 -6.35
C LYS A 130 -2.64 -14.78 -5.84
N LEU A 131 -2.44 -13.51 -6.06
CA LEU A 131 -3.42 -12.47 -5.74
C LEU A 131 -4.49 -12.29 -6.83
N GLY A 132 -4.31 -12.88 -8.00
CA GLY A 132 -5.26 -12.78 -9.10
C GLY A 132 -5.33 -11.38 -9.73
N LEU A 133 -4.21 -10.64 -9.78
CA LEU A 133 -4.19 -9.26 -10.28
C LEU A 133 -4.58 -9.13 -11.74
N HIS A 134 -4.30 -10.13 -12.56
CA HIS A 134 -4.68 -10.14 -13.97
C HIS A 134 -6.19 -10.15 -14.22
N SER A 135 -6.98 -10.51 -13.21
CA SER A 135 -8.45 -10.45 -13.30
C SER A 135 -9.02 -9.04 -13.05
N LEU A 136 -8.21 -8.11 -12.62
CA LEU A 136 -8.60 -6.72 -12.35
C LEU A 136 -8.64 -5.93 -13.67
N ARG A 137 -9.80 -5.84 -14.33
CA ARG A 137 -9.93 -5.27 -15.67
C ARG A 137 -10.28 -3.77 -15.70
N GLN A 138 -10.86 -3.25 -14.64
CA GLN A 138 -11.34 -1.87 -14.58
C GLN A 138 -10.55 -1.01 -13.59
N ARG A 139 -9.34 -1.43 -13.27
CA ARG A 139 -8.51 -0.76 -12.27
C ARG A 139 -7.08 -0.70 -12.77
N ASN A 140 -6.46 0.46 -12.61
CA ASN A 140 -5.04 0.59 -12.81
C ASN A 140 -4.31 0.02 -11.60
N TRP A 141 -3.44 -0.92 -11.84
CA TRP A 141 -2.63 -1.53 -10.79
C TRP A 141 -1.18 -1.72 -11.24
N TYR A 142 -0.32 -1.77 -10.27
CA TYR A 142 1.11 -2.03 -10.48
C TYR A 142 1.64 -2.88 -9.33
N ILE A 143 2.58 -3.75 -9.62
CA ILE A 143 3.26 -4.57 -8.64
C ILE A 143 4.76 -4.28 -8.65
N GLN A 144 5.34 -4.11 -7.47
CA GLN A 144 6.74 -3.77 -7.30
C GLN A 144 7.37 -4.66 -6.24
N ALA A 145 8.48 -5.30 -6.61
CA ALA A 145 9.33 -6.04 -5.68
C ALA A 145 10.08 -5.04 -4.78
N THR A 146 10.02 -5.27 -3.49
CA THR A 146 10.61 -4.35 -2.50
C THR A 146 11.38 -5.09 -1.42
N CYS A 147 12.34 -4.38 -0.85
CA CYS A 147 12.96 -4.72 0.43
C CYS A 147 12.89 -3.49 1.32
N ALA A 148 11.96 -3.47 2.26
CA ALA A 148 11.71 -2.29 3.09
C ALA A 148 12.91 -1.92 3.97
N THR A 149 13.69 -2.92 4.41
CA THR A 149 14.87 -2.68 5.25
C THR A 149 16.00 -1.97 4.52
N SER A 150 16.14 -2.17 3.20
CA SER A 150 17.15 -1.48 2.37
C SER A 150 16.57 -0.30 1.60
N GLY A 151 15.25 -0.20 1.48
CA GLY A 151 14.57 0.80 0.67
C GLY A 151 14.44 0.44 -0.81
N ASP A 152 14.95 -0.71 -1.24
CA ASP A 152 14.90 -1.13 -2.64
C ASP A 152 13.46 -1.27 -3.14
N GLY A 153 13.18 -0.70 -4.29
CA GLY A 153 11.90 -0.78 -4.97
C GLY A 153 10.82 0.18 -4.46
N LEU A 154 10.99 0.81 -3.30
CA LEU A 154 9.97 1.70 -2.73
C LEU A 154 9.73 2.94 -3.59
N TYR A 155 10.80 3.57 -4.05
CA TYR A 155 10.70 4.79 -4.87
C TYR A 155 10.04 4.52 -6.23
N GLU A 156 10.37 3.41 -6.86
CA GLU A 156 9.80 3.01 -8.14
C GLU A 156 8.27 2.85 -8.04
N GLY A 157 7.81 2.20 -6.98
CA GLY A 157 6.38 2.05 -6.73
C GLY A 157 5.69 3.37 -6.42
N LEU A 158 6.28 4.19 -5.57
CA LEU A 158 5.73 5.50 -5.22
C LEU A 158 5.74 6.47 -6.41
N ASP A 159 6.74 6.40 -7.29
CA ASP A 159 6.77 7.17 -8.53
C ASP A 159 5.62 6.80 -9.46
N TRP A 160 5.37 5.50 -9.63
CA TRP A 160 4.23 5.06 -10.40
C TRP A 160 2.91 5.59 -9.82
N LEU A 161 2.73 5.44 -8.51
CA LEU A 161 1.53 5.90 -7.82
C LEU A 161 1.36 7.42 -7.96
N SER A 162 2.44 8.18 -7.77
CA SER A 162 2.45 9.63 -7.94
C SER A 162 1.99 10.03 -9.35
N ASN A 163 2.49 9.36 -10.38
CA ASN A 163 2.11 9.63 -11.76
C ASN A 163 0.64 9.29 -12.03
N GLN A 164 0.13 8.20 -11.48
CA GLN A 164 -1.28 7.83 -11.60
C GLN A 164 -2.19 8.86 -10.95
N LEU A 165 -1.86 9.31 -9.75
CA LEU A 165 -2.66 10.27 -9.00
C LEU A 165 -2.65 11.67 -9.63
N LYS A 166 -1.56 12.07 -10.29
CA LYS A 166 -1.51 13.33 -11.05
C LYS A 166 -2.45 13.33 -12.26
N ASN A 167 -2.62 12.18 -12.88
CA ASN A 167 -3.42 12.03 -14.10
C ASN A 167 -4.90 11.75 -13.81
N GLN A 168 -5.26 11.51 -12.56
CA GLN A 168 -6.66 11.43 -12.17
C GLN A 168 -7.27 12.84 -12.11
N LYS A 169 -8.30 13.02 -12.89
CA LYS A 169 -9.13 14.23 -12.86
C LYS A 169 -10.22 14.15 -11.81
#